data_402d176d4619572ec0baab62e7f253e9
#
_entry.id   402d176d4619572ec0baab62e7f253e9
#
_cell.length_a   1.000
_cell.length_b   1.000
_cell.length_c   1.000
_cell.angle_alpha   90.00
_cell.angle_beta   90.00
_cell.angle_gamma   90.00
#
_symmetry.space_group_name_H-M   'P 1'
#
loop_
_entity.id
_entity.type
_entity.pdbx_description
1 polymer ?
#
loop_
_entity_poly.entity_id
_entity_poly.type
_entity_poly.pdbx_seq_one_letter_code
_entity_poly.pdbx_strand_id
1 'polypeptide(L)'
;VDGKSVLYRRNRSSRWQCRIKLKDGTWHRISTGTCDLEEATDKAVEYYHNARVKTQLKLPQASRRFKSVAQLAINQMNTALEHNRGKKVFKDYIAALNQYFIPYFGNYSIDRITIQRVEDFEEWRLNKMNSSQMAKSTLNTHNSAVMRVFKLAVSRNWLSEEQIPPF
;
A
#
# COMPACT_ATOMS: atom_id res chain seq x y z
N VAL A 1 6.54 9.41 -26.88
CA VAL A 1 5.56 8.38 -27.26
C VAL A 1 4.19 9.07 -27.34
N ASP A 2 3.77 9.46 -28.55
CA ASP A 2 2.41 9.93 -28.93
C ASP A 2 1.71 10.95 -28.01
N GLY A 3 2.46 11.90 -27.39
CA GLY A 3 1.92 12.90 -26.50
C GLY A 3 1.34 12.34 -25.17
N LYS A 4 1.50 11.03 -24.94
CA LYS A 4 0.99 10.34 -23.74
C LYS A 4 2.03 10.11 -22.65
N SER A 5 3.30 10.34 -22.96
CA SER A 5 4.39 10.35 -21.98
C SER A 5 5.30 11.54 -22.21
N VAL A 6 5.78 12.15 -21.13
CA VAL A 6 6.68 13.32 -21.16
C VAL A 6 7.79 13.10 -20.14
N LEU A 7 9.05 13.21 -20.62
CA LEU A 7 10.23 13.29 -19.76
C LEU A 7 10.54 14.75 -19.44
N TYR A 8 10.91 15.02 -18.19
CA TYR A 8 11.30 16.36 -17.74
C TYR A 8 12.28 16.27 -16.57
N ARG A 9 13.04 17.33 -16.34
CA ARG A 9 13.86 17.51 -15.13
C ARG A 9 13.23 18.54 -14.21
N ARG A 10 13.40 18.36 -12.91
CA ARG A 10 13.05 19.38 -11.90
C ARG A 10 14.27 20.26 -11.65
N ASN A 11 14.07 21.54 -11.38
CA ASN A 11 15.16 22.52 -11.18
C ASN A 11 16.21 22.13 -10.14
N ARG A 12 15.90 21.23 -9.19
CA ARG A 12 16.82 20.79 -8.14
C ARG A 12 17.14 19.30 -8.20
N SER A 13 16.95 18.64 -9.34
CA SER A 13 17.18 17.21 -9.49
C SER A 13 17.88 16.92 -10.81
N SER A 14 19.00 16.20 -10.73
CA SER A 14 19.70 15.66 -11.92
C SER A 14 18.93 14.51 -12.57
N ARG A 15 18.05 13.83 -11.81
CA ARG A 15 17.33 12.65 -12.28
C ARG A 15 16.13 13.05 -13.14
N TRP A 16 15.96 12.30 -14.22
CA TRP A 16 14.78 12.42 -15.09
C TRP A 16 13.50 11.98 -14.37
N GLN A 17 12.44 12.70 -14.63
CA GLN A 17 11.09 12.38 -14.21
C GLN A 17 10.25 12.07 -15.46
N CYS A 18 9.37 11.11 -15.35
CA CYS A 18 8.39 10.79 -16.36
C CYS A 18 6.99 11.11 -15.86
N ARG A 19 6.14 11.65 -16.71
CA ARG A 19 4.69 11.67 -16.51
C ARG A 19 4.02 10.97 -17.67
N ILE A 20 3.05 10.12 -17.36
CA ILE A 20 2.26 9.38 -18.33
C ILE A 20 0.79 9.74 -18.18
N LYS A 21 0.11 9.92 -19.33
CA LYS A 21 -1.33 10.19 -19.37
C LYS A 21 -2.07 8.86 -19.41
N LEU A 22 -2.94 8.63 -18.44
CA LEU A 22 -3.79 7.45 -18.36
C LEU A 22 -5.03 7.60 -19.27
N LYS A 23 -5.79 6.52 -19.46
CA LYS A 23 -7.02 6.54 -20.29
C LYS A 23 -8.12 7.43 -19.75
N ASP A 24 -8.18 7.61 -18.42
CA ASP A 24 -9.09 8.53 -17.72
C ASP A 24 -8.68 10.00 -17.81
N GLY A 25 -7.60 10.30 -18.53
CA GLY A 25 -7.08 11.65 -18.71
C GLY A 25 -6.15 12.10 -17.57
N THR A 26 -6.01 11.36 -16.48
CA THR A 26 -5.13 11.71 -15.37
C THR A 26 -3.65 11.52 -15.71
N TRP A 27 -2.78 12.32 -15.04
CA TRP A 27 -1.34 12.24 -15.21
C TRP A 27 -0.68 11.57 -14.02
N HIS A 28 -0.03 10.43 -14.25
CA HIS A 28 0.85 9.80 -13.27
C HIS A 28 2.28 10.30 -13.43
N ARG A 29 2.93 10.63 -12.29
CA ARG A 29 4.32 11.09 -12.22
C ARG A 29 5.16 10.00 -11.59
N ILE A 30 6.27 9.64 -12.23
CA ILE A 30 7.16 8.57 -11.81
C ILE A 30 8.61 9.07 -11.96
N SER A 31 9.48 8.77 -10.99
CA SER A 31 10.92 9.01 -11.16
C SER A 31 11.51 7.87 -11.98
N THR A 32 12.32 8.19 -12.98
CA THR A 32 13.05 7.17 -13.74
C THR A 32 14.23 6.60 -12.95
N GLY A 33 14.67 7.31 -11.90
CA GLY A 33 15.80 6.89 -11.06
C GLY A 33 17.18 7.17 -11.70
N THR A 34 17.23 7.58 -12.96
CA THR A 34 18.46 7.80 -13.73
C THR A 34 18.64 9.26 -14.15
N CYS A 35 19.90 9.66 -14.39
CA CYS A 35 20.30 10.94 -14.97
C CYS A 35 20.54 10.85 -16.48
N ASP A 36 20.67 9.64 -17.00
CA ASP A 36 20.85 9.37 -18.42
C ASP A 36 19.51 9.49 -19.17
N LEU A 37 19.54 10.11 -20.36
CA LEU A 37 18.32 10.37 -21.14
C LEU A 37 17.82 9.12 -21.87
N GLU A 38 18.73 8.31 -22.40
CA GLU A 38 18.39 7.10 -23.15
C GLU A 38 17.74 6.09 -22.20
N GLU A 39 18.39 5.79 -21.08
CA GLU A 39 17.84 4.93 -20.02
C GLU A 39 16.50 5.46 -19.48
N ALA A 40 16.37 6.80 -19.34
CA ALA A 40 15.12 7.41 -18.91
C ALA A 40 14.00 7.23 -19.93
N THR A 41 14.34 7.24 -21.22
CA THR A 41 13.38 7.03 -22.31
C THR A 41 12.87 5.60 -22.31
N ASP A 42 13.76 4.62 -22.18
CA ASP A 42 13.40 3.21 -22.09
C ASP A 42 12.46 2.93 -20.90
N LYS A 43 12.82 3.46 -19.74
CA LYS A 43 11.98 3.37 -18.54
C LYS A 43 10.61 4.06 -18.72
N ALA A 44 10.55 5.18 -19.43
CA ALA A 44 9.29 5.86 -19.69
C ALA A 44 8.37 5.04 -20.58
N VAL A 45 8.93 4.35 -21.59
CA VAL A 45 8.20 3.42 -22.46
C VAL A 45 7.69 2.23 -21.66
N GLU A 46 8.55 1.62 -20.85
CA GLU A 46 8.16 0.52 -19.96
C GLU A 46 7.02 0.92 -19.01
N TYR A 47 7.13 2.07 -18.33
CA TYR A 47 6.09 2.58 -17.45
C TYR A 47 4.77 2.83 -18.17
N TYR A 48 4.81 3.33 -19.39
CA TYR A 48 3.62 3.53 -20.20
C TYR A 48 2.93 2.21 -20.54
N HIS A 49 3.69 1.20 -20.95
CA HIS A 49 3.17 -0.14 -21.23
C HIS A 49 2.57 -0.79 -19.98
N ASN A 50 3.29 -0.74 -18.86
CA ASN A 50 2.82 -1.25 -17.57
C ASN A 50 1.51 -0.57 -17.12
N ALA A 51 1.39 0.75 -17.29
CA ALA A 51 0.17 1.47 -16.97
C ALA A 51 -1.02 1.04 -17.86
N ARG A 52 -0.78 0.76 -19.14
CA ARG A 52 -1.81 0.22 -20.04
C ARG A 52 -2.26 -1.17 -19.61
N VAL A 53 -1.33 -2.07 -19.32
CA VAL A 53 -1.62 -3.42 -18.83
C VAL A 53 -2.44 -3.36 -17.55
N LYS A 54 -2.01 -2.57 -16.56
CA LYS A 54 -2.77 -2.35 -15.32
C LYS A 54 -4.19 -1.85 -15.60
N THR A 55 -4.36 -0.92 -16.54
CA THR A 55 -5.69 -0.42 -16.90
C THR A 55 -6.55 -1.53 -17.54
N GLN A 56 -5.98 -2.36 -18.40
CA GLN A 56 -6.69 -3.49 -19.03
C GLN A 56 -7.13 -4.54 -18.01
N LEU A 57 -6.26 -4.83 -17.05
CA LEU A 57 -6.49 -5.78 -15.95
C LEU A 57 -7.29 -5.17 -14.78
N LYS A 58 -7.74 -3.91 -14.89
CA LYS A 58 -8.42 -3.16 -13.82
C LYS A 58 -7.63 -3.09 -12.51
N LEU A 59 -6.29 -3.18 -12.58
CA LEU A 59 -5.41 -3.09 -11.43
C LEU A 59 -5.16 -1.62 -11.04
N PRO A 60 -4.95 -1.32 -9.75
CA PRO A 60 -4.61 0.01 -9.28
C PRO A 60 -3.32 0.55 -9.92
N GLN A 61 -3.34 1.80 -10.36
CA GLN A 61 -2.18 2.46 -10.97
C GLN A 61 -1.15 2.91 -9.94
N ALA A 62 -1.60 3.24 -8.74
CA ALA A 62 -0.75 3.70 -7.64
C ALA A 62 -1.00 2.85 -6.41
N SER A 63 0.08 2.51 -5.72
CA SER A 63 0.02 1.85 -4.43
C SER A 63 0.52 2.78 -3.33
N ARG A 64 0.29 2.42 -2.08
CA ARG A 64 0.68 3.18 -0.88
C ARG A 64 1.44 2.30 0.09
N ARG A 65 2.33 2.91 0.89
CA ARG A 65 2.96 2.19 2.00
C ARG A 65 1.92 1.76 3.02
N PHE A 66 2.06 0.55 3.53
CA PHE A 66 1.15 0.01 4.56
C PHE A 66 0.97 0.97 5.73
N LYS A 67 2.06 1.55 6.26
CA LYS A 67 2.01 2.54 7.35
C LYS A 67 1.07 3.71 7.05
N SER A 68 1.10 4.23 5.82
CA SER A 68 0.25 5.37 5.44
C SER A 68 -1.23 4.98 5.41
N VAL A 69 -1.55 3.79 4.91
CA VAL A 69 -2.93 3.30 4.87
C VAL A 69 -3.43 2.93 6.28
N ALA A 70 -2.58 2.28 7.07
CA ALA A 70 -2.90 1.94 8.46
C ALA A 70 -3.17 3.19 9.29
N GLN A 71 -2.37 4.25 9.13
CA GLN A 71 -2.61 5.52 9.83
C GLN A 71 -3.94 6.15 9.45
N LEU A 72 -4.34 6.09 8.18
CA LEU A 72 -5.67 6.56 7.76
C LEU A 72 -6.78 5.73 8.38
N ALA A 73 -6.63 4.40 8.46
CA ALA A 73 -7.61 3.52 9.10
C ALA A 73 -7.70 3.81 10.61
N ILE A 74 -6.56 4.04 11.28
CA ILE A 74 -6.50 4.43 12.71
C ILE A 74 -7.22 5.76 12.92
N ASN A 75 -6.95 6.76 12.08
CA ASN A 75 -7.60 8.08 12.19
C ASN A 75 -9.12 7.96 12.05
N GLN A 76 -9.61 7.15 11.08
CA GLN A 76 -11.05 6.90 10.93
C GLN A 76 -11.67 6.22 12.16
N MET A 77 -10.95 5.26 12.77
CA MET A 77 -11.44 4.58 13.98
C MET A 77 -11.45 5.53 15.18
N ASN A 78 -10.43 6.37 15.36
CA ASN A 78 -10.39 7.37 16.41
C ASN A 78 -11.53 8.38 16.27
N THR A 79 -11.74 8.95 15.08
CA THR A 79 -12.86 9.86 14.82
C THR A 79 -14.21 9.20 15.12
N ALA A 80 -14.38 7.91 14.76
CA ALA A 80 -15.60 7.18 15.10
C ALA A 80 -15.81 7.00 16.60
N LEU A 81 -14.73 6.73 17.35
CA LEU A 81 -14.76 6.62 18.81
C LEU A 81 -15.11 7.95 19.49
N GLU A 82 -14.48 9.05 19.05
CA GLU A 82 -14.73 10.41 19.55
C GLU A 82 -16.20 10.84 19.38
N HIS A 83 -16.83 10.42 18.29
CA HIS A 83 -18.23 10.71 18.01
C HIS A 83 -19.23 9.66 18.55
N ASN A 84 -18.79 8.74 19.41
CA ASN A 84 -19.59 7.63 19.96
C ASN A 84 -20.27 6.75 18.89
N ARG A 85 -19.73 6.72 17.66
CA ARG A 85 -20.19 5.86 16.55
C ARG A 85 -19.31 4.64 16.35
N GLY A 86 -18.19 4.57 17.07
CA GLY A 86 -17.18 3.50 16.98
C GLY A 86 -17.52 2.32 17.85
N LYS A 87 -17.16 1.11 17.38
CA LYS A 87 -17.21 -0.10 18.19
C LYS A 87 -16.10 -0.07 19.24
N LYS A 88 -16.35 -0.53 20.48
CA LYS A 88 -15.34 -0.63 21.56
C LYS A 88 -14.04 -1.34 21.09
N VAL A 89 -14.20 -2.39 20.26
CA VAL A 89 -13.08 -3.18 19.70
C VAL A 89 -12.11 -2.34 18.83
N PHE A 90 -12.48 -1.13 18.41
CA PHE A 90 -11.56 -0.27 17.66
C PHE A 90 -10.31 0.12 18.45
N LYS A 91 -10.40 0.17 19.78
CA LYS A 91 -9.22 0.38 20.63
C LYS A 91 -8.23 -0.78 20.49
N ASP A 92 -8.73 -2.01 20.46
CA ASP A 92 -7.91 -3.22 20.30
C ASP A 92 -7.34 -3.31 18.89
N TYR A 93 -8.11 -2.92 17.87
CA TYR A 93 -7.61 -2.84 16.48
C TYR A 93 -6.46 -1.83 16.34
N ILE A 94 -6.59 -0.65 16.92
CA ILE A 94 -5.56 0.38 16.92
C ILE A 94 -4.31 -0.11 17.65
N ALA A 95 -4.48 -0.76 18.79
CA ALA A 95 -3.37 -1.35 19.55
C ALA A 95 -2.64 -2.41 18.71
N ALA A 96 -3.36 -3.36 18.09
CA ALA A 96 -2.79 -4.41 17.25
C ALA A 96 -2.04 -3.82 16.05
N LEU A 97 -2.61 -2.82 15.36
CA LEU A 97 -1.97 -2.16 14.23
C LEU A 97 -0.64 -1.48 14.65
N ASN A 98 -0.63 -0.75 15.75
CA ASN A 98 0.55 -0.05 16.22
C ASN A 98 1.63 -0.99 16.77
N GLN A 99 1.23 -2.07 17.46
CA GLN A 99 2.16 -2.95 18.15
C GLN A 99 2.79 -4.00 17.22
N TYR A 100 2.06 -4.50 16.22
CA TYR A 100 2.48 -5.60 15.38
C TYR A 100 2.57 -5.24 13.90
N PHE A 101 1.50 -4.77 13.29
CA PHE A 101 1.43 -4.66 11.83
C PHE A 101 2.23 -3.49 11.26
N ILE A 102 2.19 -2.31 11.87
CA ILE A 102 2.95 -1.15 11.40
C ILE A 102 4.46 -1.36 11.59
N PRO A 103 4.97 -1.89 12.71
CA PRO A 103 6.39 -2.18 12.86
C PRO A 103 6.93 -3.16 11.82
N TYR A 104 6.12 -4.15 11.42
CA TYR A 104 6.56 -5.17 10.46
C TYR A 104 6.32 -4.74 9.01
N PHE A 105 5.07 -4.42 8.66
CA PHE A 105 4.68 -4.14 7.27
C PHE A 105 4.83 -2.66 6.86
N GLY A 106 5.09 -1.76 7.78
CA GLY A 106 4.95 -0.31 7.56
C GLY A 106 5.72 0.26 6.37
N ASN A 107 6.87 -0.29 6.06
CA ASN A 107 7.74 0.15 4.96
C ASN A 107 7.40 -0.51 3.62
N TYR A 108 6.61 -1.58 3.61
CA TYR A 108 6.21 -2.24 2.38
C TYR A 108 5.08 -1.48 1.68
N SER A 109 5.07 -1.50 0.36
CA SER A 109 3.89 -1.15 -0.44
C SER A 109 2.80 -2.18 -0.17
N ILE A 110 1.55 -1.75 -0.01
CA ILE A 110 0.45 -2.62 0.39
C ILE A 110 0.16 -3.71 -0.65
N ASP A 111 0.39 -3.42 -1.93
CA ASP A 111 0.26 -4.36 -3.05
C ASP A 111 1.40 -5.39 -3.15
N ARG A 112 2.43 -5.25 -2.31
CA ARG A 112 3.57 -6.18 -2.25
C ARG A 112 3.57 -7.04 -0.98
N ILE A 113 2.51 -7.01 -0.21
CA ILE A 113 2.34 -7.91 0.93
C ILE A 113 1.73 -9.21 0.40
N THR A 114 2.59 -10.20 0.21
CA THR A 114 2.25 -11.54 -0.30
C THR A 114 1.94 -12.51 0.84
N ILE A 115 1.43 -13.69 0.50
CA ILE A 115 1.24 -14.81 1.45
C ILE A 115 2.53 -15.11 2.18
N GLN A 116 3.66 -15.25 1.48
CA GLN A 116 4.96 -15.51 2.10
C GLN A 116 5.31 -14.47 3.17
N ARG A 117 5.03 -13.19 2.91
CA ARG A 117 5.28 -12.14 3.92
C ARG A 117 4.33 -12.21 5.12
N VAL A 118 3.14 -12.76 4.94
CA VAL A 118 2.22 -13.00 6.06
C VAL A 118 2.73 -14.16 6.91
N GLU A 119 3.24 -15.23 6.31
CA GLU A 119 3.89 -16.33 7.01
C GLU A 119 5.13 -15.88 7.80
N ASP A 120 6.03 -15.12 7.17
CA ASP A 120 7.19 -14.50 7.82
C ASP A 120 6.78 -13.59 9.00
N PHE A 121 5.66 -12.86 8.85
CA PHE A 121 5.09 -12.02 9.91
C PHE A 121 4.59 -12.85 11.08
N GLU A 122 3.92 -13.97 10.82
CA GLU A 122 3.42 -14.84 11.90
C GLU A 122 4.58 -15.38 12.74
N GLU A 123 5.66 -15.83 12.10
CA GLU A 123 6.87 -16.26 12.79
C GLU A 123 7.50 -15.11 13.61
N TRP A 124 7.65 -13.92 13.00
CA TRP A 124 8.16 -12.75 13.70
C TRP A 124 7.29 -12.37 14.90
N ARG A 125 5.96 -12.45 14.76
CA ARG A 125 5.01 -12.12 15.82
C ARG A 125 5.14 -13.09 17.00
N LEU A 126 5.25 -14.39 16.73
CA LEU A 126 5.46 -15.42 17.75
C LEU A 126 6.78 -15.19 18.52
N ASN A 127 7.85 -14.88 17.81
CA ASN A 127 9.15 -14.56 18.43
C ASN A 127 9.07 -13.32 19.31
N LYS A 128 8.36 -12.27 18.86
CA LYS A 128 8.15 -11.04 19.62
C LYS A 128 7.34 -11.26 20.90
N MET A 129 6.51 -12.26 20.95
CA MET A 129 5.66 -12.62 22.10
C MET A 129 6.32 -13.64 23.04
N ASN A 130 7.62 -13.91 22.91
CA ASN A 130 8.33 -14.92 23.68
C ASN A 130 7.66 -16.31 23.62
N SER A 131 7.26 -16.72 22.44
CA SER A 131 6.60 -18.02 22.15
C SER A 131 5.28 -18.24 22.89
N SER A 132 4.69 -17.21 23.47
CA SER A 132 3.35 -17.30 24.08
C SER A 132 2.30 -17.50 23.00
N GLN A 133 1.55 -18.58 23.09
CA GLN A 133 0.48 -18.85 22.13
C GLN A 133 -0.67 -17.85 22.33
N MET A 134 -0.95 -17.10 21.26
CA MET A 134 -2.03 -16.11 21.28
C MET A 134 -3.40 -16.81 21.31
N ALA A 135 -4.31 -16.34 22.15
CA ALA A 135 -5.68 -16.84 22.14
C ALA A 135 -6.34 -16.63 20.77
N LYS A 136 -7.12 -17.59 20.30
CA LYS A 136 -7.79 -17.54 18.99
C LYS A 136 -8.66 -16.28 18.82
N SER A 137 -9.30 -15.81 19.91
CA SER A 137 -10.08 -14.57 19.91
C SER A 137 -9.21 -13.33 19.64
N THR A 138 -8.00 -13.29 20.21
CA THR A 138 -7.03 -12.21 19.98
C THR A 138 -6.53 -12.22 18.54
N LEU A 139 -6.22 -13.41 18.00
CA LEU A 139 -5.87 -13.58 16.59
C LEU A 139 -6.96 -13.03 15.66
N ASN A 140 -8.21 -13.41 15.89
CA ASN A 140 -9.34 -12.91 15.10
C ASN A 140 -9.48 -11.38 15.18
N THR A 141 -9.23 -10.79 16.34
CA THR A 141 -9.23 -9.34 16.54
C THR A 141 -8.11 -8.68 15.72
N HIS A 142 -6.89 -9.23 15.75
CA HIS A 142 -5.76 -8.75 14.98
C HIS A 142 -5.99 -8.87 13.46
N ASN A 143 -6.50 -10.01 13.00
CA ASN A 143 -6.84 -10.23 11.60
C ASN A 143 -7.94 -9.26 11.12
N SER A 144 -8.94 -9.02 11.95
CA SER A 144 -9.98 -8.01 11.67
C SER A 144 -9.39 -6.58 11.56
N ALA A 145 -8.42 -6.26 12.40
CA ALA A 145 -7.74 -4.96 12.36
C ALA A 145 -6.97 -4.76 11.05
N VAL A 146 -6.15 -5.73 10.65
CA VAL A 146 -5.37 -5.63 9.41
C VAL A 146 -6.26 -5.67 8.17
N MET A 147 -7.31 -6.52 8.16
CA MET A 147 -8.28 -6.55 7.07
C MET A 147 -8.98 -5.22 6.86
N ARG A 148 -9.20 -4.43 7.92
CA ARG A 148 -9.74 -3.08 7.80
C ARG A 148 -8.79 -2.15 7.01
N VAL A 149 -7.48 -2.30 7.18
CA VAL A 149 -6.47 -1.54 6.41
C VAL A 149 -6.54 -1.93 4.94
N PHE A 150 -6.58 -3.23 4.62
CA PHE A 150 -6.68 -3.71 3.24
C PHE A 150 -7.99 -3.27 2.57
N LYS A 151 -9.13 -3.39 3.24
CA LYS A 151 -10.43 -2.91 2.73
C LYS A 151 -10.42 -1.41 2.46
N LEU A 152 -9.76 -0.61 3.30
CA LEU A 152 -9.57 0.81 3.04
C LEU A 152 -8.71 1.04 1.79
N ALA A 153 -7.65 0.26 1.59
CA ALA A 153 -6.84 0.36 0.37
C ALA A 153 -7.63 0.03 -0.89
N VAL A 154 -8.46 -0.99 -0.85
CA VAL A 154 -9.36 -1.34 -1.97
C VAL A 154 -10.36 -0.21 -2.24
N SER A 155 -11.03 0.31 -1.22
CA SER A 155 -12.00 1.41 -1.36
C SER A 155 -11.39 2.70 -1.93
N ARG A 156 -10.07 2.87 -1.77
CA ARG A 156 -9.29 3.99 -2.31
C ARG A 156 -8.61 3.67 -3.64
N ASN A 157 -8.88 2.51 -4.22
CA ASN A 157 -8.26 2.06 -5.46
C ASN A 157 -6.71 2.04 -5.42
N TRP A 158 -6.15 1.63 -4.28
CA TRP A 158 -4.70 1.40 -4.08
C TRP A 158 -4.34 -0.09 -4.10
N LEU A 159 -5.34 -0.96 -4.09
CA LEU A 159 -5.25 -2.41 -4.10
C LEU A 159 -6.51 -2.98 -4.77
N SER A 160 -6.40 -4.13 -5.44
CA SER A 160 -7.57 -4.92 -5.84
C SER A 160 -7.91 -5.96 -4.76
N GLU A 161 -9.16 -6.44 -4.74
CA GLU A 161 -9.58 -7.44 -3.75
C GLU A 161 -8.77 -8.73 -3.84
N GLU A 162 -8.43 -9.15 -5.08
CA GLU A 162 -7.64 -10.37 -5.33
C GLU A 162 -6.19 -10.28 -4.83
N GLN A 163 -5.70 -9.07 -4.55
CA GLN A 163 -4.36 -8.84 -4.00
C GLN A 163 -4.32 -8.89 -2.46
N ILE A 164 -5.47 -9.05 -1.78
CA ILE A 164 -5.50 -9.17 -0.32
C ILE A 164 -4.98 -10.55 0.09
N PRO A 165 -3.86 -10.64 0.83
CA PRO A 165 -3.38 -11.93 1.29
C PRO A 165 -4.29 -12.47 2.42
N PRO A 166 -4.38 -13.78 2.61
CA PRO A 166 -5.04 -14.39 3.77
C PRO A 166 -4.28 -14.08 5.06
N PHE A 167 -5.03 -13.83 6.16
CA PHE A 167 -4.54 -13.63 7.52
C PHE A 167 -5.24 -14.56 8.50
#